data_8e2669f5685a4ea5c6a34df84e321dca
#
_entry.id   8e2669f5685a4ea5c6a34df84e321dca
#
_cell.length_a   1.000
_cell.length_b   1.000
_cell.length_c   1.000
_cell.angle_alpha   90.00
_cell.angle_beta   90.00
_cell.angle_gamma   90.00
#
_symmetry.space_group_name_H-M   'P 1'
#
loop_
_entity.id
_entity.type
_entity.pdbx_description
1 polymer ?
#
loop_
_entity_poly.entity_id
_entity_poly.type
_entity_poly.pdbx_seq_one_letter_code
_entity_poly.pdbx_strand_id
1 'polypeptide(L)'
;VISAGLNFPGELDSPYGGLYFYGGHTAEILTTAFGPDIISVKADVTAGNVIAVFKYASLGVCVNFAEVSEFHAALYGAKEVAVHSIDISTIYRQGFAKFVQGVLTRTPPEPYGTLLRPVQILNALVEAAQTGREAFVAPPLE
;
A
#
# COMPACT_ATOMS: atom_id res chain seq x y z
N VAL A 1 16.08 0.81 -7.62
CA VAL A 1 15.04 -0.20 -7.87
C VAL A 1 14.42 0.08 -9.23
N ILE A 2 14.24 -0.96 -10.05
CA ILE A 2 13.63 -0.87 -11.38
C ILE A 2 12.15 -1.27 -11.30
N SER A 3 11.85 -2.29 -10.50
CA SER A 3 10.50 -2.73 -10.19
C SER A 3 10.45 -3.40 -8.82
N ALA A 4 9.27 -3.60 -8.28
CA ALA A 4 9.08 -4.32 -7.03
C ALA A 4 7.81 -5.19 -7.11
N GLY A 5 7.82 -6.28 -6.34
CA GLY A 5 6.67 -7.14 -6.12
C GLY A 5 6.41 -7.32 -4.62
N LEU A 6 5.16 -7.21 -4.21
CA LEU A 6 4.72 -7.43 -2.83
C LEU A 6 3.60 -8.47 -2.79
N ASN A 7 3.60 -9.31 -1.76
CA ASN A 7 2.47 -10.14 -1.41
C ASN A 7 1.85 -9.64 -0.11
N PHE A 8 0.54 -9.44 -0.14
CA PHE A 8 -0.23 -8.98 1.01
C PHE A 8 -1.50 -9.80 1.18
N PRO A 9 -1.95 -10.04 2.42
CA PRO A 9 -3.28 -10.58 2.64
C PRO A 9 -4.32 -9.59 2.12
N GLY A 10 -5.36 -10.10 1.49
CA GLY A 10 -6.47 -9.30 1.02
C GLY A 10 -7.55 -10.19 0.43
N GLU A 11 -8.76 -10.04 0.93
CA GLU A 11 -9.96 -10.68 0.42
C GLU A 11 -10.91 -9.60 -0.07
N LEU A 12 -11.43 -9.75 -1.30
CA LEU A 12 -12.44 -8.84 -1.84
C LEU A 12 -13.73 -8.87 -1.04
N ASP A 13 -14.14 -10.05 -0.61
CA ASP A 13 -15.42 -10.30 0.08
C ASP A 13 -15.27 -10.39 1.61
N SER A 14 -14.20 -9.82 2.16
CA SER A 14 -14.02 -9.80 3.61
C SER A 14 -15.17 -9.06 4.31
N PRO A 15 -15.73 -9.62 5.40
CA PRO A 15 -16.76 -8.95 6.20
C PRO A 15 -16.26 -7.66 6.85
N TYR A 16 -14.96 -7.42 6.83
CA TYR A 16 -14.32 -6.22 7.36
C TYR A 16 -14.16 -5.09 6.32
N GLY A 17 -14.75 -5.22 5.14
CA GLY A 17 -14.71 -4.18 4.11
C GLY A 17 -13.79 -4.46 2.91
N GLY A 18 -13.44 -5.74 2.71
CA GLY A 18 -12.67 -6.15 1.53
C GLY A 18 -11.30 -5.48 1.44
N LEU A 19 -10.97 -4.96 0.27
CA LEU A 19 -9.70 -4.26 0.05
C LEU A 19 -9.50 -3.03 0.94
N TYR A 20 -10.54 -2.42 1.46
CA TYR A 20 -10.41 -1.28 2.38
C TYR A 20 -9.72 -1.66 3.70
N PHE A 21 -9.87 -2.89 4.14
CA PHE A 21 -9.26 -3.33 5.40
C PHE A 21 -7.74 -3.53 5.28
N TYR A 22 -7.30 -4.33 4.29
CA TYR A 22 -5.87 -4.63 4.15
C TYR A 22 -5.14 -3.70 3.18
N GLY A 23 -5.82 -3.14 2.20
CA GLY A 23 -5.24 -2.26 1.18
C GLY A 23 -4.67 -0.96 1.78
N GLY A 24 -5.21 -0.49 2.90
CA GLY A 24 -4.68 0.65 3.63
C GLY A 24 -3.22 0.44 4.06
N HIS A 25 -2.91 -0.72 4.64
CA HIS A 25 -1.53 -1.06 5.03
C HIS A 25 -0.59 -1.13 3.82
N THR A 26 -1.09 -1.67 2.70
CA THR A 26 -0.31 -1.68 1.45
C THR A 26 -0.01 -0.28 0.97
N ALA A 27 -0.99 0.62 0.98
CA ALA A 27 -0.79 2.02 0.57
C ALA A 27 0.23 2.74 1.46
N GLU A 28 0.21 2.50 2.78
CA GLU A 28 1.20 3.02 3.72
C GLU A 28 2.61 2.49 3.44
N ILE A 29 2.75 1.18 3.16
CA ILE A 29 4.04 0.59 2.81
C ILE A 29 4.56 1.16 1.50
N LEU A 30 3.72 1.27 0.48
CA LEU A 30 4.09 1.84 -0.81
C LEU A 30 4.58 3.28 -0.67
N THR A 31 3.86 4.12 0.08
CA THR A 31 4.26 5.51 0.30
C THR A 31 5.54 5.62 1.11
N THR A 32 5.76 4.73 2.08
CA THR A 32 6.96 4.72 2.92
C THR A 32 8.19 4.21 2.15
N ALA A 33 8.04 3.13 1.38
CA ALA A 33 9.16 2.47 0.71
C ALA A 33 9.55 3.13 -0.62
N PHE A 34 8.57 3.65 -1.38
CA PHE A 34 8.78 4.15 -2.75
C PHE A 34 8.36 5.61 -2.94
N GLY A 35 7.83 6.24 -1.92
CA GLY A 35 7.34 7.62 -1.96
C GLY A 35 5.84 7.75 -2.28
N PRO A 36 5.26 8.95 -2.08
CA PRO A 36 3.84 9.20 -2.21
C PRO A 36 3.35 9.41 -3.66
N ASP A 37 4.27 9.48 -4.64
CA ASP A 37 3.98 9.98 -6.00
C ASP A 37 3.45 8.89 -6.93
N ILE A 38 2.51 8.06 -6.44
CA ILE A 38 1.77 7.09 -7.25
C ILE A 38 0.82 7.86 -8.17
N ILE A 39 0.91 7.59 -9.48
CA ILE A 39 0.14 8.25 -10.54
C ILE A 39 -1.18 7.53 -10.77
N SER A 40 -1.13 6.20 -10.91
CA SER A 40 -2.31 5.39 -11.21
C SER A 40 -2.16 3.97 -10.69
N VAL A 41 -3.31 3.29 -10.61
CA VAL A 41 -3.40 1.88 -10.23
C VAL A 41 -4.17 1.14 -11.33
N LYS A 42 -3.68 -0.01 -11.73
CA LYS A 42 -4.42 -0.98 -12.55
C LYS A 42 -4.54 -2.27 -11.75
N ALA A 43 -5.73 -2.83 -11.68
CA ALA A 43 -5.98 -4.06 -10.96
C ALA A 43 -6.71 -5.09 -11.83
N ASP A 44 -6.39 -6.36 -11.62
CA ASP A 44 -7.09 -7.50 -12.18
C ASP A 44 -7.57 -8.38 -11.03
N VAL A 45 -8.82 -8.85 -11.14
CA VAL A 45 -9.49 -9.67 -10.13
C VAL A 45 -9.75 -11.04 -10.71
N THR A 46 -9.16 -12.06 -10.08
CA THR A 46 -9.33 -13.46 -10.52
C THR A 46 -9.54 -14.36 -9.30
N ALA A 47 -10.67 -15.05 -9.29
CA ALA A 47 -11.00 -16.04 -8.24
C ALA A 47 -10.88 -15.49 -6.81
N GLY A 48 -11.29 -14.23 -6.57
CA GLY A 48 -11.22 -13.59 -5.25
C GLY A 48 -9.87 -12.95 -4.90
N ASN A 49 -8.83 -13.19 -5.70
CA ASN A 49 -7.53 -12.53 -5.57
C ASN A 49 -7.47 -11.25 -6.42
N VAL A 50 -6.66 -10.29 -5.98
CA VAL A 50 -6.40 -9.06 -6.72
C VAL A 50 -4.91 -8.92 -7.01
N ILE A 51 -4.58 -8.74 -8.28
CA ILE A 51 -3.23 -8.36 -8.68
C ILE A 51 -3.29 -6.90 -9.13
N ALA A 52 -2.59 -6.02 -8.41
CA ALA A 52 -2.57 -4.60 -8.70
C ALA A 52 -1.17 -4.12 -9.10
N VAL A 53 -1.11 -3.22 -10.07
CA VAL A 53 0.12 -2.52 -10.48
C VAL A 53 -0.03 -1.05 -10.14
N PHE A 54 0.80 -0.58 -9.21
CA PHE A 54 0.91 0.82 -8.83
C PHE A 54 1.99 1.48 -9.68
N LYS A 55 1.63 2.50 -10.43
CA LYS A 55 2.52 3.19 -11.36
C LYS A 55 3.04 4.49 -10.78
N TYR A 56 4.35 4.62 -10.77
CA TYR A 56 5.11 5.85 -10.55
C TYR A 56 5.67 6.35 -11.89
N ALA A 57 6.29 7.50 -11.91
CA ALA A 57 6.91 8.04 -13.14
C ALA A 57 8.00 7.14 -13.72
N SER A 58 8.77 6.45 -12.86
CA SER A 58 9.92 5.62 -13.28
C SER A 58 9.92 4.21 -12.66
N LEU A 59 8.86 3.84 -11.95
CA LEU A 59 8.77 2.57 -11.22
C LEU A 59 7.38 1.97 -11.36
N GLY A 60 7.28 0.66 -11.53
CA GLY A 60 6.06 -0.12 -11.37
C GLY A 60 6.19 -1.05 -10.16
N VAL A 61 5.20 -1.02 -9.27
CA VAL A 61 5.14 -1.94 -8.13
C VAL A 61 3.93 -2.84 -8.29
N CYS A 62 4.17 -4.15 -8.40
CA CYS A 62 3.12 -5.15 -8.45
C CYS A 62 2.78 -5.61 -7.03
N VAL A 63 1.52 -5.63 -6.68
CA VAL A 63 1.03 -6.15 -5.40
C VAL A 63 0.04 -7.27 -5.67
N ASN A 64 0.29 -8.42 -5.09
CA ASN A 64 -0.61 -9.56 -5.08
C ASN A 64 -1.37 -9.57 -3.73
N PHE A 65 -2.67 -9.35 -3.78
CA PHE A 65 -3.58 -9.51 -2.65
C PHE A 65 -4.22 -10.89 -2.75
N ALA A 66 -3.83 -11.75 -1.84
CA ALA A 66 -4.31 -13.13 -1.80
C ALA A 66 -4.46 -13.57 -0.34
N GLU A 67 -5.13 -14.70 -0.12
CA GLU A 67 -5.18 -15.32 1.20
C GLU A 67 -3.82 -15.93 1.55
N VAL A 68 -2.91 -15.10 2.06
CA VAL A 68 -1.54 -15.48 2.45
C VAL A 68 -1.28 -15.08 3.89
N SER A 69 -0.52 -15.91 4.61
CA SER A 69 -0.17 -15.66 6.01
C SER A 69 1.09 -14.82 6.20
N GLU A 70 1.86 -14.59 5.14
CA GLU A 70 3.15 -13.93 5.21
C GLU A 70 3.23 -12.74 4.25
N PHE A 71 3.89 -11.69 4.72
CA PHE A 71 4.13 -10.48 3.96
C PHE A 71 5.54 -10.53 3.35
N HIS A 72 5.63 -10.41 2.03
CA HIS A 72 6.90 -10.42 1.32
C HIS A 72 7.05 -9.21 0.42
N ALA A 73 8.29 -8.76 0.28
CA ALA A 73 8.70 -7.80 -0.73
C ALA A 73 9.89 -8.32 -1.53
N ALA A 74 9.82 -8.21 -2.85
CA ALA A 74 10.93 -8.46 -3.76
C ALA A 74 11.25 -7.16 -4.50
N LEU A 75 12.51 -6.71 -4.40
CA LEU A 75 13.01 -5.50 -5.03
C LEU A 75 13.98 -5.87 -6.15
N TYR A 76 13.68 -5.43 -7.35
CA TYR A 76 14.47 -5.74 -8.55
C TYR A 76 15.33 -4.54 -8.93
N GLY A 77 16.63 -4.70 -8.81
CA GLY A 77 17.65 -3.76 -9.29
C GLY A 77 18.24 -4.20 -10.64
N ALA A 78 19.10 -3.37 -11.21
CA ALA A 78 19.75 -3.68 -12.48
C ALA A 78 20.73 -4.87 -12.40
N LYS A 79 21.26 -5.15 -11.22
CA LYS A 79 22.29 -6.18 -11.00
C LYS A 79 21.97 -7.20 -9.93
N GLU A 80 20.94 -6.93 -9.12
CA GLU A 80 20.60 -7.75 -7.94
C GLU A 80 19.12 -7.75 -7.67
N VAL A 81 18.66 -8.77 -6.96
CA VAL A 81 17.31 -8.89 -6.42
C VAL A 81 17.44 -9.06 -4.92
N ALA A 82 16.71 -8.24 -4.16
CA ALA A 82 16.56 -8.39 -2.72
C ALA A 82 15.16 -8.91 -2.42
N VAL A 83 15.06 -9.96 -1.61
CA VAL A 83 13.78 -10.50 -1.11
C VAL A 83 13.77 -10.33 0.40
N HIS A 84 12.66 -9.81 0.92
CA HIS A 84 12.51 -9.51 2.33
C HIS A 84 11.15 -9.94 2.86
N SER A 85 11.15 -10.70 3.97
CA SER A 85 9.94 -10.95 4.74
C SER A 85 9.68 -9.76 5.66
N ILE A 86 8.47 -9.22 5.62
CA ILE A 86 8.08 -8.05 6.40
C ILE A 86 7.59 -8.52 7.77
N ASP A 87 8.34 -8.22 8.82
CA ASP A 87 7.93 -8.50 10.20
C ASP A 87 7.01 -7.40 10.72
N ILE A 88 5.76 -7.77 11.01
CA ILE A 88 4.73 -6.89 11.54
C ILE A 88 4.57 -6.98 13.07
N SER A 89 5.37 -7.80 13.75
CA SER A 89 5.20 -8.11 15.18
C SER A 89 5.26 -6.88 16.11
N THR A 90 5.93 -5.81 15.69
CA THR A 90 6.16 -4.60 16.51
C THR A 90 5.35 -3.37 16.07
N ILE A 91 4.58 -3.44 14.97
CA ILE A 91 3.94 -2.26 14.37
C ILE A 91 2.98 -1.54 15.31
N TYR A 92 2.15 -2.30 16.05
CA TYR A 92 1.20 -1.71 17.00
C TYR A 92 1.89 -0.96 18.13
N ARG A 93 2.98 -1.52 18.67
CA ARG A 93 3.78 -0.86 19.72
C ARG A 93 4.43 0.41 19.20
N GLN A 94 4.98 0.39 17.99
CA GLN A 94 5.60 1.55 17.36
C GLN A 94 4.57 2.63 17.05
N GLY A 95 3.41 2.25 16.50
CA GLY A 95 2.31 3.17 16.22
C GLY A 95 1.78 3.84 17.49
N PHE A 96 1.57 3.05 18.56
CA PHE A 96 1.13 3.59 19.83
C PHE A 96 2.15 4.55 20.46
N ALA A 97 3.44 4.23 20.37
CA ALA A 97 4.50 5.11 20.86
C ALA A 97 4.53 6.47 20.12
N LYS A 98 4.36 6.45 18.78
CA LYS A 98 4.21 7.68 17.98
C LYS A 98 2.97 8.49 18.39
N PHE A 99 1.84 7.82 18.61
CA PHE A 99 0.61 8.47 19.06
C PHE A 99 0.80 9.15 20.42
N VAL A 100 1.35 8.43 21.40
CA VAL A 100 1.63 8.99 22.75
C VAL A 100 2.56 10.20 22.65
N GLN A 101 3.60 10.10 21.84
CA GLN A 101 4.52 11.24 21.63
C GLN A 101 3.78 12.44 21.03
N GLY A 102 2.92 12.24 20.06
CA GLY A 102 2.10 13.30 19.47
C GLY A 102 1.18 13.98 20.49
N VAL A 103 0.56 13.20 21.38
CA VAL A 103 -0.27 13.74 22.48
C VAL A 103 0.56 14.57 23.44
N LEU A 104 1.73 14.09 23.87
CA LEU A 104 2.60 14.78 24.82
C LEU A 104 3.17 16.09 24.26
N THR A 105 3.53 16.08 22.98
CA THR A 105 4.08 17.27 22.31
C THR A 105 3.01 18.20 21.74
N ARG A 106 1.74 17.78 21.71
CA ARG A 106 0.63 18.46 21.03
C ARG A 106 0.91 18.72 19.54
N THR A 107 1.65 17.82 18.92
CA THR A 107 2.04 17.90 17.51
C THR A 107 1.60 16.61 16.84
N PRO A 108 0.86 16.66 15.72
CA PRO A 108 0.53 15.45 14.99
C PRO A 108 1.82 14.72 14.58
N PRO A 109 1.86 13.38 14.69
CA PRO A 109 3.06 12.60 14.35
C PRO A 109 3.48 12.73 12.88
N GLU A 110 2.52 13.10 12.03
CA GLU A 110 2.72 13.33 10.59
C GLU A 110 1.80 14.45 10.09
N PRO A 111 2.17 15.20 9.03
CA PRO A 111 1.29 16.16 8.37
C PRO A 111 0.00 15.49 7.86
N TYR A 112 -1.12 16.21 7.88
CA TYR A 112 -2.40 15.68 7.41
C TYR A 112 -2.37 15.19 5.96
N GLY A 113 -1.68 15.88 5.07
CA GLY A 113 -1.50 15.45 3.68
C GLY A 113 -0.84 14.07 3.57
N THR A 114 0.16 13.80 4.42
CA THR A 114 0.83 12.50 4.49
C THR A 114 -0.13 11.40 4.98
N LEU A 115 -0.98 11.70 5.97
CA LEU A 115 -1.98 10.75 6.49
C LEU A 115 -3.08 10.45 5.47
N LEU A 116 -3.45 11.41 4.63
CA LEU A 116 -4.52 11.25 3.66
C LEU A 116 -4.04 10.60 2.35
N ARG A 117 -2.76 10.64 2.06
CA ARG A 117 -2.22 10.07 0.82
C ARG A 117 -2.49 8.58 0.65
N PRO A 118 -2.28 7.70 1.66
CA PRO A 118 -2.66 6.30 1.58
C PRO A 118 -4.14 6.08 1.28
N VAL A 119 -5.02 6.95 1.79
CA VAL A 119 -6.47 6.86 1.52
C VAL A 119 -6.79 7.16 0.05
N GLN A 120 -6.14 8.17 -0.56
CA GLN A 120 -6.30 8.47 -1.99
C GLN A 120 -5.83 7.30 -2.86
N ILE A 121 -4.71 6.67 -2.51
CA ILE A 121 -4.17 5.50 -3.21
C ILE A 121 -5.11 4.30 -3.06
N LEU A 122 -5.63 4.06 -1.87
CA LEU A 122 -6.58 3.00 -1.58
C LEU A 122 -7.88 3.15 -2.39
N ASN A 123 -8.40 4.37 -2.49
CA ASN A 123 -9.59 4.64 -3.31
C ASN A 123 -9.33 4.29 -4.80
N ALA A 124 -8.17 4.66 -5.34
CA ALA A 124 -7.81 4.31 -6.71
C ALA A 124 -7.64 2.79 -6.90
N LEU A 125 -7.08 2.09 -5.91
CA LEU A 125 -6.99 0.62 -5.92
C LEU A 125 -8.38 -0.03 -5.98
N VAL A 126 -9.29 0.40 -5.11
CA VAL A 126 -10.65 -0.15 -5.06
C VAL A 126 -11.41 0.15 -6.36
N GLU A 127 -11.32 1.38 -6.88
CA GLU A 127 -11.91 1.75 -8.16
C GLU A 127 -11.37 0.88 -9.29
N ALA A 128 -10.05 0.69 -9.37
CA ALA A 128 -9.43 -0.15 -10.39
C ALA A 128 -9.90 -1.62 -10.30
N ALA A 129 -10.00 -2.17 -9.09
CA ALA A 129 -10.47 -3.54 -8.87
C ALA A 129 -11.95 -3.71 -9.23
N GLN A 130 -12.80 -2.73 -8.91
CA GLN A 130 -14.23 -2.79 -9.21
C GLN A 130 -14.56 -2.60 -10.70
N THR A 131 -13.79 -1.74 -11.37
CA THR A 131 -14.08 -1.37 -12.77
C THR A 131 -13.29 -2.15 -13.79
N GLY A 132 -12.19 -2.82 -13.39
CA GLY A 132 -11.22 -3.42 -14.31
C GLY A 132 -10.47 -2.40 -15.18
N ARG A 133 -10.56 -1.12 -14.85
CA ARG A 133 -9.90 -0.02 -15.57
C ARG A 133 -8.78 0.59 -14.74
N GLU A 134 -7.87 1.28 -15.43
CA GLU A 134 -6.86 2.07 -14.74
C GLU A 134 -7.51 3.27 -14.04
N ALA A 135 -7.27 3.40 -12.74
CA ALA A 135 -7.73 4.50 -11.91
C ALA A 135 -6.56 5.43 -11.56
N PHE A 136 -6.77 6.74 -11.68
CA PHE A 136 -5.76 7.72 -11.35
C PHE A 136 -5.86 8.14 -9.90
N VAL A 137 -4.71 8.23 -9.23
CA VAL A 137 -4.66 8.69 -7.85
C VAL A 137 -4.86 10.20 -7.83
N ALA A 138 -5.79 10.67 -7.01
CA ALA A 138 -6.01 12.11 -6.85
C ALA A 138 -4.70 12.83 -6.47
N PRO A 139 -4.49 14.08 -6.88
CA PRO A 139 -3.30 14.83 -6.49
C PRO A 139 -3.17 14.92 -4.97
N PRO A 140 -1.94 15.05 -4.43
CA PRO A 140 -1.74 15.28 -3.00
C PRO A 140 -2.53 16.51 -2.53
N LEU A 141 -3.08 16.44 -1.34
CA LEU A 141 -3.70 17.59 -0.67
C LEU A 141 -2.59 18.50 -0.15
N GLU A 142 -2.70 19.79 -0.42
CA GLU A 142 -1.80 20.81 0.10
C GLU A 142 -1.92 21.03 1.61
#